data_350f5887c051044f57119bdbd62478f7
#
_entry.id   350f5887c051044f57119bdbd62478f7
#
_cell.length_a   1.000
_cell.length_b   1.000
_cell.length_c   1.000
_cell.angle_alpha   90.00
_cell.angle_beta   90.00
_cell.angle_gamma   90.00
#
_symmetry.space_group_name_H-M   'P 1'
#
loop_
_entity.id
_entity.type
_entity.pdbx_description
1 polymer ?
#
loop_
_entity_poly.entity_id
_entity_poly.type
_entity_poly.pdbx_seq_one_letter_code
_entity_poly.pdbx_strand_id
1 'polypeptide(L)'
;MTDRAFIDAFVFVYADDADQPAKREVARRVITELATARRGVVSTQVLTEYVAAGRRKLGLTLAQCRQALVAMCGFDVVVIHPDLVLAALDLAATYQLSHWDGLILKAASASRCQRLLTEDLQHGQVIDGVRIENPFA
;
A
#
# COMPACT_ATOMS: atom_id res chain seq x y z
N MET A 1 17.48 12.09 6.91
CA MET A 1 16.05 11.94 7.18
C MET A 1 15.38 11.06 6.16
N THR A 2 14.71 10.06 6.61
CA THR A 2 14.09 9.09 5.72
C THR A 2 12.58 9.32 5.66
N ASP A 3 12.10 9.82 4.56
CA ASP A 3 10.67 9.95 4.30
C ASP A 3 10.17 8.64 3.68
N ARG A 4 9.87 7.66 4.55
CA ARG A 4 9.38 6.36 4.12
C ARG A 4 7.88 6.43 3.84
N ALA A 5 7.46 5.78 2.77
CA ALA A 5 6.06 5.74 2.37
C ALA A 5 5.59 4.30 2.23
N PHE A 6 4.47 4.00 2.87
CA PHE A 6 3.76 2.74 2.70
C PHE A 6 2.86 2.86 1.46
N ILE A 7 2.88 1.85 0.61
CA ILE A 7 2.15 1.86 -0.66
C ILE A 7 1.03 0.82 -0.60
N ASP A 8 -0.22 1.30 -0.71
CA ASP A 8 -1.38 0.44 -0.76
C ASP A 8 -1.46 -0.32 -2.10
N ALA A 9 -2.12 -1.48 -2.09
CA ALA A 9 -2.21 -2.39 -3.24
C ALA A 9 -2.76 -1.73 -4.50
N PHE A 10 -3.77 -0.86 -4.38
CA PHE A 10 -4.40 -0.23 -5.54
C PHE A 10 -3.48 0.73 -6.28
N VAL A 11 -2.46 1.30 -5.63
CA VAL A 11 -1.45 2.09 -6.33
C VAL A 11 -0.72 1.21 -7.35
N PHE A 12 -0.37 -0.02 -6.99
CA PHE A 12 0.23 -0.98 -7.92
C PHE A 12 -0.74 -1.44 -9.00
N VAL A 13 -2.02 -1.62 -8.66
CA VAL A 13 -3.05 -1.99 -9.64
C VAL A 13 -3.20 -0.90 -10.70
N TYR A 14 -3.29 0.37 -10.28
CA TYR A 14 -3.39 1.49 -11.23
C TYR A 14 -2.16 1.60 -12.13
N ALA A 15 -0.99 1.22 -11.65
CA ALA A 15 0.23 1.25 -12.46
C ALA A 15 0.15 0.37 -13.71
N ASP A 16 -0.76 -0.62 -13.71
CA ASP A 16 -0.97 -1.54 -14.83
C ASP A 16 -2.35 -1.41 -15.47
N ASP A 17 -3.12 -0.38 -15.11
CA ASP A 17 -4.50 -0.20 -15.58
C ASP A 17 -4.55 0.74 -16.79
N ALA A 18 -4.62 0.16 -17.98
CA ALA A 18 -4.69 0.93 -19.24
C ALA A 18 -5.99 1.73 -19.37
N ASP A 19 -7.05 1.36 -18.65
CA ASP A 19 -8.33 2.07 -18.67
C ASP A 19 -8.33 3.34 -17.80
N GLN A 20 -7.28 3.54 -17.01
CA GLN A 20 -7.08 4.70 -16.14
C GLN A 20 -5.73 5.38 -16.45
N PRO A 21 -5.56 5.98 -17.64
CA PRO A 21 -4.25 6.45 -18.08
C PRO A 21 -3.63 7.52 -17.19
N ALA A 22 -4.45 8.43 -16.64
CA ALA A 22 -3.95 9.47 -15.74
C ALA A 22 -3.47 8.88 -14.41
N LYS A 23 -4.25 7.98 -13.81
CA LYS A 23 -3.86 7.30 -12.57
C LYS A 23 -2.67 6.38 -12.78
N ARG A 24 -2.61 5.71 -13.93
CA ARG A 24 -1.48 4.86 -14.27
C ARG A 24 -0.17 5.63 -14.28
N GLU A 25 -0.16 6.80 -14.91
CA GLU A 25 1.04 7.64 -14.97
C GLU A 25 1.49 8.08 -13.58
N VAL A 26 0.56 8.56 -12.76
CA VAL A 26 0.84 8.97 -11.38
C VAL A 26 1.38 7.80 -10.55
N ALA A 27 0.72 6.65 -10.63
CA ALA A 27 1.11 5.46 -9.88
C ALA A 27 2.53 5.02 -10.26
N ARG A 28 2.83 4.95 -11.54
CA ARG A 28 4.17 4.57 -12.03
C ARG A 28 5.24 5.52 -11.57
N ARG A 29 4.97 6.81 -11.62
CA ARG A 29 5.92 7.83 -11.17
C ARG A 29 6.22 7.67 -9.68
N VAL A 30 5.19 7.57 -8.85
CA VAL A 30 5.34 7.43 -7.40
C VAL A 30 6.09 6.16 -7.03
N ILE A 31 5.72 5.03 -7.63
CA ILE A 31 6.38 3.73 -7.38
C ILE A 31 7.86 3.82 -7.77
N THR A 32 8.16 4.37 -8.93
CA THR A 32 9.54 4.51 -9.41
C THR A 32 10.37 5.41 -8.50
N GLU A 33 9.83 6.54 -8.08
CA GLU A 33 10.52 7.46 -7.17
C GLU A 33 10.86 6.77 -5.84
N LEU A 34 9.90 6.06 -5.26
CA LEU A 34 10.11 5.37 -3.98
C LEU A 34 11.09 4.19 -4.12
N ALA A 35 11.02 3.45 -5.23
CA ALA A 35 11.95 2.36 -5.50
C ALA A 35 13.38 2.89 -5.66
N THR A 36 13.56 3.95 -6.42
CA THR A 36 14.87 4.57 -6.66
C THR A 36 15.46 5.11 -5.37
N ALA A 37 14.64 5.76 -4.54
CA ALA A 37 15.07 6.33 -3.26
C ALA A 37 15.20 5.28 -2.15
N ARG A 38 14.75 4.03 -2.40
CA ARG A 38 14.70 2.94 -1.39
C ARG A 38 13.89 3.33 -0.15
N ARG A 39 12.75 3.99 -0.35
CA ARG A 39 11.89 4.49 0.72
C ARG A 39 10.48 3.91 0.69
N GLY A 40 10.22 2.99 -0.21
CA GLY A 40 8.91 2.34 -0.32
C GLY A 40 8.80 1.14 0.60
N VAL A 41 7.62 0.99 1.19
CA VAL A 41 7.29 -0.11 2.10
C VAL A 41 5.96 -0.72 1.67
N VAL A 42 5.89 -2.02 1.68
CA VAL A 42 4.65 -2.78 1.46
C VAL A 42 4.50 -3.79 2.59
N SER A 43 3.40 -4.53 2.60
CA SER A 43 3.20 -5.62 3.55
C SER A 43 2.76 -6.89 2.84
N THR A 44 2.79 -8.01 3.54
CA THR A 44 2.25 -9.26 3.02
C THR A 44 0.77 -9.15 2.68
N GLN A 45 0.00 -8.32 3.39
CA GLN A 45 -1.39 -8.00 3.04
C GLN A 45 -1.47 -7.34 1.66
N VAL A 46 -0.63 -6.34 1.39
CA VAL A 46 -0.58 -5.64 0.10
C VAL A 46 -0.32 -6.61 -1.04
N LEU A 47 0.61 -7.55 -0.84
CA LEU A 47 0.93 -8.56 -1.86
C LEU A 47 -0.30 -9.40 -2.22
N THR A 48 -1.03 -9.89 -1.21
CA THR A 48 -2.23 -10.71 -1.46
C THR A 48 -3.39 -9.90 -2.03
N GLU A 49 -3.58 -8.67 -1.58
CA GLU A 49 -4.61 -7.78 -2.13
C GLU A 49 -4.32 -7.42 -3.59
N TYR A 50 -3.06 -7.24 -3.96
CA TYR A 50 -2.69 -7.00 -5.35
C TYR A 50 -3.10 -8.18 -6.23
N VAL A 51 -2.87 -9.41 -5.81
CA VAL A 51 -3.29 -10.59 -6.57
C VAL A 51 -4.80 -10.61 -6.77
N ALA A 52 -5.56 -10.42 -5.69
CA ALA A 52 -7.02 -10.43 -5.75
C ALA A 52 -7.55 -9.34 -6.69
N ALA A 53 -7.09 -8.11 -6.52
CA ALA A 53 -7.56 -6.97 -7.31
C ALA A 53 -7.05 -7.02 -8.76
N GLY A 54 -5.80 -7.42 -8.97
CA GLY A 54 -5.21 -7.53 -10.30
C GLY A 54 -5.92 -8.56 -11.16
N ARG A 55 -6.27 -9.70 -10.58
CA ARG A 55 -7.04 -10.72 -11.28
C ARG A 55 -8.46 -10.25 -11.59
N ARG A 56 -9.12 -9.63 -10.62
CA ARG A 56 -10.51 -9.19 -10.79
C ARG A 56 -10.63 -8.01 -11.77
N LYS A 57 -9.78 -7.00 -11.63
CA LYS A 57 -9.88 -5.75 -12.40
C LYS A 57 -9.12 -5.77 -13.71
N LEU A 58 -7.96 -6.40 -13.75
CA LEU A 58 -7.07 -6.37 -14.93
C LEU A 58 -7.03 -7.70 -15.68
N GLY A 59 -7.66 -8.75 -15.13
CA GLY A 59 -7.64 -10.07 -15.74
C GLY A 59 -6.25 -10.70 -15.77
N LEU A 60 -5.39 -10.36 -14.81
CA LEU A 60 -4.03 -10.89 -14.79
C LEU A 60 -4.03 -12.41 -14.60
N THR A 61 -3.11 -13.08 -15.29
CA THR A 61 -2.84 -14.50 -15.06
C THR A 61 -2.06 -14.66 -13.74
N LEU A 62 -2.07 -15.88 -13.20
CA LEU A 62 -1.25 -16.18 -12.01
C LEU A 62 0.24 -15.94 -12.26
N ALA A 63 0.71 -16.25 -13.47
CA ALA A 63 2.10 -15.99 -13.85
C ALA A 63 2.43 -14.49 -13.84
N GLN A 64 1.53 -13.66 -14.35
CA GLN A 64 1.69 -12.20 -14.32
C GLN A 64 1.68 -11.66 -12.90
N CYS A 65 0.78 -12.16 -12.04
CA CYS A 65 0.75 -11.79 -10.63
C CYS A 65 2.06 -12.16 -9.93
N ARG A 66 2.57 -13.38 -10.16
CA ARG A 66 3.83 -13.82 -9.57
C ARG A 66 4.98 -12.89 -9.95
N GLN A 67 5.06 -12.53 -11.22
CA GLN A 67 6.11 -11.63 -11.72
C GLN A 67 6.03 -10.26 -11.03
N ALA A 68 4.82 -9.72 -10.87
CA ALA A 68 4.61 -8.45 -10.18
C ALA A 68 5.00 -8.54 -8.69
N LEU A 69 4.63 -9.63 -8.01
CA LEU A 69 4.98 -9.83 -6.60
C LEU A 69 6.48 -9.93 -6.38
N VAL A 70 7.20 -10.60 -7.28
CA VAL A 70 8.67 -10.67 -7.19
C VAL A 70 9.26 -9.26 -7.25
N ALA A 71 8.75 -8.41 -8.13
CA ALA A 71 9.19 -7.01 -8.22
C ALA A 71 8.84 -6.23 -6.95
N MET A 72 7.63 -6.40 -6.42
CA MET A 72 7.17 -5.73 -5.20
C MET A 72 8.00 -6.13 -3.97
N CYS A 73 8.52 -7.34 -3.93
CA CYS A 73 9.41 -7.79 -2.86
C CYS A 73 10.77 -7.08 -2.84
N GLY A 74 11.05 -6.24 -3.84
CA GLY A 74 12.20 -5.34 -3.83
C GLY A 74 12.05 -4.17 -2.87
N PHE A 75 10.82 -3.85 -2.44
CA PHE A 75 10.56 -2.91 -1.36
C PHE A 75 10.78 -3.58 0.00
N ASP A 76 10.79 -2.77 1.08
CA ASP A 76 10.72 -3.33 2.43
C ASP A 76 9.34 -3.99 2.61
N VAL A 77 9.32 -5.26 2.95
CA VAL A 77 8.07 -6.01 3.14
C VAL A 77 7.83 -6.23 4.63
N VAL A 78 6.76 -5.64 5.14
CA VAL A 78 6.30 -5.89 6.51
C VAL A 78 5.55 -7.22 6.54
N VAL A 79 6.04 -8.15 7.33
CA VAL A 79 5.36 -9.44 7.53
C VAL A 79 4.26 -9.24 8.57
N ILE A 80 3.02 -9.55 8.19
CA ILE A 80 1.88 -9.46 9.09
C ILE A 80 1.89 -10.68 10.01
N HIS A 81 2.23 -10.44 11.26
CA HIS A 81 2.26 -11.48 12.30
C HIS A 81 1.12 -11.25 13.31
N PRO A 82 0.82 -12.20 14.20
CA PRO A 82 -0.33 -12.11 15.08
C PRO A 82 -0.37 -10.84 15.95
N ASP A 83 0.75 -10.40 16.49
CA ASP A 83 0.79 -9.18 17.31
C ASP A 83 0.40 -7.94 16.52
N LEU A 84 0.79 -7.89 15.25
CA LEU A 84 0.40 -6.78 14.37
C LEU A 84 -1.11 -6.79 14.10
N VAL A 85 -1.70 -7.97 13.91
CA VAL A 85 -3.15 -8.12 13.74
C VAL A 85 -3.89 -7.61 14.97
N LEU A 86 -3.44 -7.99 16.17
CA LEU A 86 -4.04 -7.53 17.42
C LEU A 86 -3.93 -6.01 17.59
N ALA A 87 -2.76 -5.45 17.32
CA ALA A 87 -2.55 -4.00 17.39
C ALA A 87 -3.41 -3.25 16.37
N ALA A 88 -3.62 -3.83 15.20
CA ALA A 88 -4.49 -3.25 14.17
C ALA A 88 -5.96 -3.21 14.60
N LEU A 89 -6.43 -4.20 15.35
CA LEU A 89 -7.78 -4.18 15.92
C LEU A 89 -7.97 -2.99 16.88
N ASP A 90 -7.00 -2.76 17.73
CA ASP A 90 -7.03 -1.63 18.67
C ASP A 90 -7.05 -0.29 17.93
N LEU A 91 -6.23 -0.17 16.90
CA LEU A 91 -6.17 1.04 16.08
C LEU A 91 -7.51 1.27 15.34
N ALA A 92 -8.06 0.23 14.75
CA ALA A 92 -9.33 0.29 14.04
C ALA A 92 -10.48 0.72 14.99
N ALA A 93 -10.48 0.20 16.21
CA ALA A 93 -11.47 0.59 17.20
C ALA A 93 -11.34 2.07 17.59
N THR A 94 -10.13 2.55 17.81
CA THR A 94 -9.86 3.95 18.20
C THR A 94 -10.31 4.94 17.13
N TYR A 95 -10.05 4.65 15.86
CA TYR A 95 -10.32 5.56 14.74
C TYR A 95 -11.54 5.17 13.92
N GLN A 96 -12.30 4.16 14.35
CA GLN A 96 -13.50 3.68 13.66
C GLN A 96 -13.23 3.29 12.20
N LEU A 97 -12.17 2.54 12.00
CA LEU A 97 -11.74 2.05 10.68
C LEU A 97 -12.20 0.61 10.49
N SER A 98 -12.24 0.16 9.22
CA SER A 98 -12.32 -1.26 8.93
C SER A 98 -11.08 -1.97 9.46
N HIS A 99 -11.19 -3.27 9.70
CA HIS A 99 -10.03 -4.08 10.10
C HIS A 99 -8.90 -4.00 9.07
N TRP A 100 -9.26 -4.04 7.78
CA TRP A 100 -8.28 -3.99 6.68
C TRP A 100 -7.52 -2.66 6.66
N ASP A 101 -8.22 -1.54 6.85
CA ASP A 101 -7.58 -0.22 6.92
C ASP A 101 -6.73 -0.08 8.18
N GLY A 102 -7.20 -0.61 9.30
CA GLY A 102 -6.43 -0.65 10.55
C GLY A 102 -5.14 -1.42 10.39
N LEU A 103 -5.18 -2.53 9.65
CA LEU A 103 -4.02 -3.38 9.40
C LEU A 103 -2.98 -2.68 8.51
N ILE A 104 -3.42 -2.01 7.46
CA ILE A 104 -2.56 -1.20 6.59
C ILE A 104 -1.89 -0.07 7.38
N LEU A 105 -2.66 0.68 8.15
CA LEU A 105 -2.15 1.79 8.95
C LEU A 105 -1.17 1.32 10.01
N LYS A 106 -1.48 0.21 10.68
CA LYS A 106 -0.58 -0.32 11.72
C LYS A 106 0.72 -0.83 11.12
N ALA A 107 0.67 -1.46 9.95
CA ALA A 107 1.89 -1.87 9.23
C ALA A 107 2.74 -0.65 8.87
N ALA A 108 2.12 0.43 8.40
CA ALA A 108 2.81 1.67 8.05
C ALA A 108 3.47 2.30 9.29
N SER A 109 2.74 2.42 10.40
CA SER A 109 3.27 3.04 11.62
C SER A 109 4.37 2.20 12.25
N ALA A 110 4.19 0.89 12.32
CA ALA A 110 5.17 -0.03 12.90
C ALA A 110 6.47 -0.06 12.10
N SER A 111 6.43 0.17 10.79
CA SER A 111 7.60 0.24 9.93
C SER A 111 8.17 1.66 9.80
N ARG A 112 7.69 2.60 10.61
CA ARG A 112 8.16 3.99 10.68
C ARG A 112 7.96 4.77 9.37
N CYS A 113 6.86 4.52 8.68
CA CYS A 113 6.49 5.32 7.53
C CYS A 113 5.89 6.65 7.99
N GLN A 114 6.28 7.74 7.34
CA GLN A 114 5.66 9.04 7.53
C GLN A 114 4.38 9.20 6.75
N ARG A 115 4.24 8.46 5.64
CA ARG A 115 3.10 8.57 4.72
C ARG A 115 2.53 7.20 4.40
N LEU A 116 1.22 7.18 4.16
CA LEU A 116 0.51 6.05 3.58
C LEU A 116 -0.13 6.54 2.27
N LEU A 117 0.28 5.95 1.16
CA LEU A 117 -0.27 6.26 -0.16
C LEU A 117 -1.48 5.36 -0.42
N THR A 118 -2.66 5.95 -0.38
CA THR A 118 -3.93 5.25 -0.60
C THR A 118 -5.01 6.23 -1.04
N GLU A 119 -6.00 5.76 -1.80
CA GLU A 119 -7.17 6.58 -2.12
C GLU A 119 -8.39 6.24 -1.23
N ASP A 120 -8.28 5.25 -0.35
CA ASP A 120 -9.42 4.72 0.42
C ASP A 120 -9.69 5.47 1.72
N LEU A 121 -8.74 6.28 2.18
CA LEU A 121 -8.85 7.04 3.42
C LEU A 121 -8.78 8.54 3.13
N GLN A 122 -9.07 9.35 4.14
CA GLN A 122 -9.13 10.79 3.97
C GLN A 122 -7.75 11.40 3.75
N HIS A 123 -7.55 12.02 2.60
CA HIS A 123 -6.31 12.72 2.25
C HIS A 123 -5.98 13.81 3.27
N GLY A 124 -4.75 13.82 3.74
CA GLY A 124 -4.24 14.80 4.70
C GLY A 124 -4.46 14.43 6.16
N GLN A 125 -5.26 13.43 6.47
CA GLN A 125 -5.47 12.97 7.84
C GLN A 125 -4.20 12.31 8.38
N VAL A 126 -3.90 12.53 9.66
CA VAL A 126 -2.79 11.87 10.36
C VAL A 126 -3.36 10.89 11.36
N ILE A 127 -2.99 9.62 11.24
CA ILE A 127 -3.42 8.55 12.12
C ILE A 127 -2.19 7.78 12.59
N ASP A 128 -2.02 7.65 13.89
CA ASP A 128 -0.91 6.91 14.50
C ASP A 128 0.47 7.39 13.97
N GLY A 129 0.58 8.71 13.76
CA GLY A 129 1.80 9.34 13.26
C GLY A 129 2.02 9.21 11.76
N VAL A 130 1.08 8.62 11.02
CA VAL A 130 1.18 8.42 9.57
C VAL A 130 0.24 9.38 8.86
N ARG A 131 0.77 10.17 7.91
CA ARG A 131 -0.04 11.05 7.09
C ARG A 131 -0.58 10.30 5.88
N ILE A 132 -1.89 10.35 5.70
CA ILE A 132 -2.56 9.75 4.56
C ILE A 132 -2.44 10.68 3.36
N GLU A 133 -1.94 10.17 2.26
CA GLU A 133 -1.86 10.87 0.98
C GLU A 133 -2.56 10.07 -0.10
N ASN A 134 -3.51 10.72 -0.76
CA ASN A 134 -4.08 10.20 -1.99
C ASN A 134 -3.23 10.73 -3.16
N PRO A 135 -2.40 9.88 -3.81
CA PRO A 135 -1.52 10.36 -4.87
C PRO A 135 -2.29 10.79 -6.12
N PHE A 136 -3.58 10.45 -6.20
CA PHE A 136 -4.45 10.75 -7.34
C PHE A 136 -5.33 11.98 -7.09
N ALA A 137 -5.26 12.57 -5.92
CA ALA A 137 -6.04 13.76 -5.58
C ALA A 137 -5.56 15.01 -6.30
#